data_9d5722c953babe738b08d74c4a6d2acd
#
_entry.id   9d5722c953babe738b08d74c4a6d2acd
#
_cell.length_a   1.000
_cell.length_b   1.000
_cell.length_c   1.000
_cell.angle_alpha   90.00
_cell.angle_beta   90.00
_cell.angle_gamma   90.00
#
_symmetry.space_group_name_H-M   'P 1'
#
loop_
_entity.id
_entity.type
_entity.pdbx_description
1 polymer ?
#
loop_
_entity_poly.entity_id
_entity_poly.type
_entity_poly.pdbx_seq_one_letter_code
_entity_poly.pdbx_strand_id
1 'polypeptide(L)'
;VTEVTKDILPDQKIDCVVYGCTSGTIAAGYNSIEEKIKLAFGLIILSCFIYTTVFFISRDLKGNKANANQGYNDISSIGRSLIQTAQVTRSMNAYGLFRVMTVTRPEIYIEALSSDSIWRPILFNYKPVEPSDRPKFFFPHMPRIDWQIWFEALYFERLLDNPFALSAYQRFLEIMVAEDLKMGEVSINNFIKNEDRKILDSLPFAERQKYINNLQQSINSHLKNSYWFVRLLSKLGRLDQEITQYLQLDNISDIKSLRISLYQYTFNNGSDSENDWWEINSAKSPSIIIDLKK
;
A
#
# COMPACT_ATOMS: atom_id res chain seq x y z
N VAL A 1 4.84 34.25 -22.30
CA VAL A 1 5.67 33.11 -22.73
C VAL A 1 7.01 33.62 -23.22
N THR A 2 7.03 34.57 -24.12
CA THR A 2 8.27 35.14 -24.69
C THR A 2 9.16 35.88 -23.67
N GLU A 3 8.61 36.44 -22.59
CA GLU A 3 9.42 37.09 -21.53
C GLU A 3 10.12 36.04 -20.64
N VAL A 4 9.40 34.99 -20.21
CA VAL A 4 9.94 33.95 -19.34
C VAL A 4 11.04 33.11 -20.04
N THR A 5 10.92 32.92 -21.37
CA THR A 5 11.94 32.18 -22.12
C THR A 5 13.21 32.97 -22.39
N LYS A 6 13.16 34.32 -22.41
CA LYS A 6 14.34 35.18 -22.50
C LYS A 6 15.24 35.12 -21.26
N ASP A 7 14.64 34.87 -20.09
CA ASP A 7 15.39 34.73 -18.84
C ASP A 7 16.08 33.35 -18.71
N ILE A 8 15.53 32.34 -19.40
CA ILE A 8 16.05 30.97 -19.33
C ILE A 8 17.08 30.70 -20.46
N LEU A 9 16.85 31.28 -21.64
CA LEU A 9 17.69 31.06 -22.85
C LEU A 9 17.95 32.42 -23.52
N PRO A 10 18.79 33.31 -22.92
CA PRO A 10 19.13 34.57 -23.53
C PRO A 10 19.85 34.34 -24.88
N ASP A 11 19.48 35.10 -25.88
CA ASP A 11 20.06 35.13 -27.23
C ASP A 11 19.72 33.93 -28.15
N GLN A 12 18.82 33.03 -27.79
CA GLN A 12 18.34 31.98 -28.70
C GLN A 12 17.00 32.32 -29.33
N LYS A 13 16.89 32.14 -30.66
CA LYS A 13 15.58 32.16 -31.33
C LYS A 13 14.83 30.87 -30.96
N ILE A 14 13.77 31.04 -30.15
CA ILE A 14 12.93 29.91 -29.75
C ILE A 14 11.76 29.86 -30.73
N ASP A 15 11.76 28.83 -31.60
CA ASP A 15 10.71 28.63 -32.59
C ASP A 15 9.48 27.88 -32.01
N CYS A 16 9.66 27.14 -30.91
CA CYS A 16 8.57 26.42 -30.25
C CYS A 16 8.86 26.16 -28.76
N VAL A 17 7.87 26.41 -27.91
CA VAL A 17 7.89 26.04 -26.48
C VAL A 17 6.73 25.09 -26.19
N VAL A 18 7.04 23.89 -25.77
CA VAL A 18 6.03 22.91 -25.37
C VAL A 18 5.92 22.87 -23.86
N TYR A 19 4.79 23.30 -23.30
CA TYR A 19 4.49 23.17 -21.89
C TYR A 19 3.83 21.80 -21.62
N GLY A 20 4.48 20.98 -20.83
CA GLY A 20 3.95 19.72 -20.33
C GLY A 20 2.94 19.91 -19.18
N CYS A 21 1.89 20.69 -19.39
CA CYS A 21 0.75 20.77 -18.48
C CYS A 21 -0.40 19.91 -18.96
N THR A 22 -1.34 19.60 -18.09
CA THR A 22 -2.56 18.79 -18.35
C THR A 22 -3.47 19.33 -19.47
N SER A 23 -3.18 20.51 -19.98
CA SER A 23 -3.77 21.11 -21.19
C SER A 23 -2.62 21.68 -22.03
N GLY A 24 -2.03 20.83 -22.89
CA GLY A 24 -0.90 21.25 -23.73
C GLY A 24 -1.27 22.43 -24.64
N THR A 25 -0.65 23.58 -24.42
CA THR A 25 -0.77 24.73 -25.29
C THR A 25 0.49 24.79 -26.15
N ILE A 26 0.34 24.71 -27.46
CA ILE A 26 1.43 24.90 -28.43
C ILE A 26 1.42 26.36 -28.86
N ALA A 27 2.48 27.10 -28.58
CA ALA A 27 2.68 28.45 -29.09
C ALA A 27 3.74 28.43 -30.20
N ALA A 28 3.41 28.87 -31.38
CA ALA A 28 4.28 28.84 -32.57
C ALA A 28 4.31 30.15 -33.31
N GLY A 29 5.48 30.52 -33.89
CA GLY A 29 5.68 31.64 -34.83
C GLY A 29 5.53 31.16 -36.30
N TYR A 30 5.07 31.98 -37.25
CA TYR A 30 4.19 31.50 -38.32
C TYR A 30 4.63 31.81 -39.74
N ASN A 31 4.67 30.74 -40.57
CA ASN A 31 4.40 30.74 -41.99
C ASN A 31 3.24 29.76 -42.28
N SER A 32 2.35 30.05 -43.20
CA SER A 32 1.04 29.39 -43.34
C SER A 32 1.08 27.85 -43.55
N ILE A 33 2.14 27.30 -44.11
CA ILE A 33 2.31 25.82 -44.27
C ILE A 33 2.77 25.19 -42.96
N GLU A 34 3.64 25.86 -42.26
CA GLU A 34 4.16 25.44 -40.94
C GLU A 34 3.06 25.42 -39.88
N GLU A 35 2.14 26.41 -39.93
CA GLU A 35 0.94 26.43 -39.09
C GLU A 35 0.05 25.19 -39.30
N LYS A 36 -0.21 24.84 -40.58
CA LYS A 36 -1.04 23.67 -40.90
C LYS A 36 -0.42 22.35 -40.43
N ILE A 37 0.91 22.23 -40.55
CA ILE A 37 1.64 21.04 -40.07
C ILE A 37 1.60 20.97 -38.53
N LYS A 38 1.86 22.10 -37.87
CA LYS A 38 1.80 22.20 -36.40
C LYS A 38 0.38 21.92 -35.89
N LEU A 39 -0.64 22.43 -36.55
CA LEU A 39 -2.03 22.16 -36.22
C LEU A 39 -2.37 20.68 -36.38
N ALA A 40 -1.99 20.06 -37.50
CA ALA A 40 -2.22 18.62 -37.75
C ALA A 40 -1.53 17.75 -36.70
N PHE A 41 -0.27 18.08 -36.35
CA PHE A 41 0.49 17.38 -35.31
C PHE A 41 -0.16 17.56 -33.93
N GLY A 42 -0.59 18.79 -33.61
CA GLY A 42 -1.33 19.08 -32.38
C GLY A 42 -2.65 18.31 -32.26
N LEU A 43 -3.41 18.20 -33.36
CA LEU A 43 -4.65 17.42 -33.41
C LEU A 43 -4.39 15.90 -33.21
N ILE A 44 -3.29 15.37 -33.75
CA ILE A 44 -2.88 13.98 -33.54
C ILE A 44 -2.56 13.75 -32.06
N ILE A 45 -1.74 14.61 -31.44
CA ILE A 45 -1.43 14.52 -30.02
C ILE A 45 -2.68 14.62 -29.17
N LEU A 46 -3.56 15.57 -29.47
CA LEU A 46 -4.82 15.76 -28.75
C LEU A 46 -5.73 14.53 -28.87
N SER A 47 -5.85 13.91 -30.05
CA SER A 47 -6.64 12.69 -30.23
C SER A 47 -6.04 11.50 -29.47
N CYS A 48 -4.71 11.34 -29.44
CA CYS A 48 -4.05 10.35 -28.62
C CYS A 48 -4.33 10.59 -27.13
N PHE A 49 -4.30 11.84 -26.70
CA PHE A 49 -4.58 12.23 -25.33
C PHE A 49 -6.04 11.95 -24.94
N ILE A 50 -7.00 12.32 -25.80
CA ILE A 50 -8.43 12.02 -25.60
C ILE A 50 -8.65 10.50 -25.54
N TYR A 51 -8.07 9.75 -26.46
CA TYR A 51 -8.18 8.29 -26.48
C TYR A 51 -7.69 7.64 -25.17
N THR A 52 -6.51 8.03 -24.69
CA THR A 52 -5.97 7.48 -23.45
C THR A 52 -6.79 7.91 -22.23
N THR A 53 -7.29 9.16 -22.21
CA THR A 53 -8.18 9.66 -21.14
C THR A 53 -9.48 8.87 -21.08
N VAL A 54 -10.15 8.71 -22.22
CA VAL A 54 -11.41 7.93 -22.34
C VAL A 54 -11.19 6.48 -21.89
N PHE A 55 -10.05 5.90 -22.26
CA PHE A 55 -9.71 4.54 -21.81
C PHE A 55 -9.62 4.46 -20.28
N PHE A 56 -8.86 5.35 -19.64
CA PHE A 56 -8.72 5.34 -18.18
C PHE A 56 -10.04 5.62 -17.47
N ILE A 57 -10.82 6.59 -17.94
CA ILE A 57 -12.15 6.88 -17.38
C ILE A 57 -13.10 5.69 -17.55
N SER A 58 -13.14 5.07 -18.73
CA SER A 58 -13.99 3.91 -18.99
C SER A 58 -13.66 2.73 -18.07
N ARG A 59 -12.36 2.49 -17.85
CA ARG A 59 -11.88 1.47 -16.93
C ARG A 59 -12.32 1.79 -15.51
N ASP A 60 -12.25 3.05 -15.13
CA ASP A 60 -12.60 3.51 -13.79
C ASP A 60 -14.10 3.41 -13.52
N LEU A 61 -14.93 3.72 -14.50
CA LEU A 61 -16.39 3.59 -14.40
C LEU A 61 -16.85 2.12 -14.35
N LYS A 62 -16.15 1.21 -15.03
CA LYS A 62 -16.47 -0.23 -15.01
C LYS A 62 -16.17 -0.92 -13.67
N GLY A 63 -15.44 -0.26 -12.77
CA GLY A 63 -15.12 -0.75 -11.44
C GLY A 63 -14.22 -2.00 -11.41
N ASN A 64 -13.94 -2.51 -10.21
CA ASN A 64 -13.07 -3.68 -9.99
C ASN A 64 -13.62 -5.02 -10.51
N LYS A 65 -14.85 -5.07 -11.04
CA LYS A 65 -15.47 -6.30 -11.58
C LYS A 65 -14.92 -6.72 -12.94
N ALA A 66 -14.29 -5.80 -13.68
CA ALA A 66 -13.58 -6.16 -14.90
C ALA A 66 -12.16 -6.56 -14.50
N ASN A 67 -11.78 -7.83 -14.68
CA ASN A 67 -10.38 -8.26 -14.58
C ASN A 67 -9.52 -7.25 -15.34
N ALA A 68 -8.57 -6.60 -14.64
CA ALA A 68 -7.73 -5.55 -15.21
C ALA A 68 -7.02 -6.00 -16.50
N ASN A 69 -6.82 -7.31 -16.65
CA ASN A 69 -6.23 -7.94 -17.83
C ASN A 69 -7.20 -8.11 -19.01
N GLN A 70 -8.52 -8.22 -18.76
CA GLN A 70 -9.49 -8.43 -19.83
C GLN A 70 -9.69 -7.17 -20.69
N GLY A 71 -9.72 -5.99 -20.07
CA GLY A 71 -9.82 -4.72 -20.80
C GLY A 71 -8.58 -4.38 -21.66
N TYR A 72 -7.41 -4.95 -21.32
CA TYR A 72 -6.17 -4.76 -22.07
C TYR A 72 -6.08 -5.65 -23.32
N ASN A 73 -6.71 -6.81 -23.30
CA ASN A 73 -6.67 -7.77 -24.42
C ASN A 73 -7.58 -7.34 -25.58
N ASP A 74 -8.62 -6.57 -25.30
CA ASP A 74 -9.60 -6.11 -26.30
C ASP A 74 -9.15 -4.85 -27.06
N ILE A 75 -7.97 -4.30 -26.72
CA ILE A 75 -7.45 -3.06 -27.33
C ILE A 75 -6.52 -3.40 -28.49
N SER A 76 -6.59 -2.60 -29.56
CA SER A 76 -5.65 -2.69 -30.69
C SER A 76 -4.19 -2.55 -30.24
N SER A 77 -3.27 -3.12 -31.01
CA SER A 77 -1.82 -3.04 -30.71
C SER A 77 -1.33 -1.58 -30.59
N ILE A 78 -1.85 -0.69 -31.43
CA ILE A 78 -1.55 0.76 -31.39
C ILE A 78 -2.08 1.37 -30.10
N GLY A 79 -3.30 1.06 -29.70
CA GLY A 79 -3.89 1.56 -28.46
C GLY A 79 -3.10 1.11 -27.22
N ARG A 80 -2.64 -0.14 -27.17
CA ARG A 80 -1.77 -0.65 -26.10
C ARG A 80 -0.45 0.10 -26.02
N SER A 81 0.17 0.33 -27.17
CA SER A 81 1.43 1.08 -27.25
C SER A 81 1.25 2.52 -26.74
N LEU A 82 0.19 3.20 -27.14
CA LEU A 82 -0.15 4.55 -26.66
C LEU A 82 -0.36 4.60 -25.13
N ILE A 83 -1.13 3.65 -24.59
CA ILE A 83 -1.38 3.57 -23.15
C ILE A 83 -0.08 3.30 -22.39
N GLN A 84 0.75 2.37 -22.89
CA GLN A 84 2.03 2.05 -22.28
C GLN A 84 2.99 3.24 -22.32
N THR A 85 3.04 3.97 -23.44
CA THR A 85 3.83 5.21 -23.55
C THR A 85 3.34 6.26 -22.56
N ALA A 86 2.04 6.47 -22.46
CA ALA A 86 1.45 7.41 -21.51
C ALA A 86 1.78 7.06 -20.05
N GLN A 87 1.83 5.77 -19.71
CA GLN A 87 2.22 5.31 -18.37
C GLN A 87 3.73 5.49 -18.09
N VAL A 88 4.58 5.13 -19.04
CA VAL A 88 6.04 5.25 -18.90
C VAL A 88 6.46 6.72 -18.78
N THR A 89 5.88 7.59 -19.61
CA THR A 89 6.15 9.04 -19.58
C THR A 89 5.43 9.75 -18.42
N ARG A 90 4.56 9.03 -17.69
CA ARG A 90 3.68 9.61 -16.66
C ARG A 90 2.85 10.81 -17.14
N SER A 91 2.66 10.94 -18.44
CA SER A 91 1.84 12.00 -19.05
C SER A 91 0.36 11.85 -18.71
N MET A 92 -0.06 10.60 -18.43
CA MET A 92 -1.39 10.29 -17.93
C MET A 92 -1.34 9.18 -16.89
N ASN A 93 -2.06 9.36 -15.82
CA ASN A 93 -2.22 8.35 -14.77
C ASN A 93 -3.71 8.19 -14.44
N ALA A 94 -4.12 6.96 -14.12
CA ALA A 94 -5.38 6.73 -13.42
C ALA A 94 -5.23 7.32 -12.01
N TYR A 95 -5.57 8.59 -11.86
CA TYR A 95 -5.44 9.28 -10.60
C TYR A 95 -6.66 8.99 -9.73
N GLY A 96 -6.44 8.45 -8.56
CA GLY A 96 -7.50 8.19 -7.60
C GLY A 96 -7.03 7.35 -6.43
N LEU A 97 -6.31 7.98 -5.51
CA LEU A 97 -5.91 7.32 -4.25
C LEU A 97 -7.14 6.80 -3.50
N PHE A 98 -8.28 7.46 -3.62
CA PHE A 98 -9.58 7.12 -3.01
C PHE A 98 -10.67 6.85 -4.03
N ARG A 99 -10.30 6.38 -5.22
CA ARG A 99 -11.25 6.11 -6.30
C ARG A 99 -12.30 5.04 -5.96
N VAL A 100 -11.89 4.06 -5.19
CA VAL A 100 -12.77 3.02 -4.66
C VAL A 100 -12.68 3.09 -3.14
N MET A 101 -13.69 3.67 -2.53
CA MET A 101 -13.84 3.63 -1.07
C MET A 101 -14.17 2.20 -0.67
N THR A 102 -13.43 1.67 0.28
CA THR A 102 -13.77 0.38 0.88
C THR A 102 -15.01 0.56 1.76
N VAL A 103 -16.01 -0.31 1.57
CA VAL A 103 -17.21 -0.34 2.42
C VAL A 103 -16.86 -0.82 3.83
N THR A 104 -15.80 -1.59 3.93
CA THR A 104 -15.29 -2.20 5.15
C THR A 104 -14.00 -1.50 5.58
N ARG A 105 -13.79 -1.41 6.88
CA ARG A 105 -12.57 -0.83 7.46
C ARG A 105 -11.86 -1.88 8.32
N PRO A 106 -10.97 -2.69 7.73
CA PRO A 106 -10.12 -3.57 8.51
C PRO A 106 -9.14 -2.74 9.32
N GLU A 107 -8.93 -3.11 10.59
CA GLU A 107 -8.01 -2.44 11.49
C GLU A 107 -7.15 -3.46 12.22
N ILE A 108 -5.84 -3.19 12.27
CA ILE A 108 -4.90 -3.96 13.09
C ILE A 108 -4.97 -3.44 14.53
N TYR A 109 -5.20 -4.36 15.45
CA TYR A 109 -5.19 -4.11 16.89
C TYR A 109 -3.90 -4.71 17.44
N ILE A 110 -3.09 -3.90 18.12
CA ILE A 110 -1.83 -4.32 18.69
C ILE A 110 -1.92 -4.22 20.21
N GLU A 111 -1.56 -5.28 20.88
CA GLU A 111 -1.48 -5.34 22.34
C GLU A 111 -0.08 -5.75 22.77
N ALA A 112 0.36 -5.22 23.87
CA ALA A 112 1.63 -5.58 24.52
C ALA A 112 1.38 -6.34 25.81
N LEU A 113 2.11 -7.43 26.01
CA LEU A 113 2.17 -8.16 27.27
C LEU A 113 3.36 -7.66 28.09
N SER A 114 3.09 -7.11 29.23
CA SER A 114 4.12 -6.66 30.19
C SER A 114 4.48 -7.76 31.21
N SER A 115 5.44 -7.47 32.09
CA SER A 115 5.88 -8.39 33.17
C SER A 115 4.77 -8.77 34.15
N ASP A 116 3.76 -7.95 34.28
CA ASP A 116 2.58 -8.21 35.12
C ASP A 116 1.57 -9.21 34.51
N SER A 117 1.90 -9.76 33.35
CA SER A 117 1.05 -10.72 32.61
C SER A 117 -0.31 -10.15 32.17
N ILE A 118 -0.41 -8.83 32.01
CA ILE A 118 -1.60 -8.15 31.51
C ILE A 118 -1.38 -7.68 30.09
N TRP A 119 -2.31 -8.00 29.19
CA TRP A 119 -2.34 -7.47 27.85
C TRP A 119 -2.91 -6.05 27.85
N ARG A 120 -2.18 -5.10 27.29
CA ARG A 120 -2.59 -3.70 27.15
C ARG A 120 -2.59 -3.27 25.71
N PRO A 121 -3.63 -2.58 25.22
CA PRO A 121 -3.66 -2.07 23.88
C PRO A 121 -2.63 -0.96 23.68
N ILE A 122 -2.03 -0.94 22.50
CA ILE A 122 -1.19 0.16 22.02
C ILE A 122 -2.10 1.17 21.33
N LEU A 123 -2.24 2.35 21.93
CA LEU A 123 -3.14 3.38 21.43
C LEU A 123 -2.40 4.28 20.41
N PHE A 124 -3.07 4.53 19.31
CA PHE A 124 -2.61 5.43 18.26
C PHE A 124 -3.33 6.77 18.36
N ASN A 125 -2.70 7.85 17.90
CA ASN A 125 -3.25 9.19 18.09
C ASN A 125 -4.50 9.45 17.23
N TYR A 126 -4.58 8.89 16.02
CA TYR A 126 -5.67 9.18 15.07
C TYR A 126 -6.42 7.92 14.63
N LYS A 127 -5.86 6.75 14.86
CA LYS A 127 -6.51 5.49 14.58
C LYS A 127 -7.49 5.15 15.72
N PRO A 128 -8.76 4.80 15.45
CA PRO A 128 -9.66 4.32 16.49
C PRO A 128 -9.19 2.96 17.02
N VAL A 129 -9.29 2.78 18.32
CA VAL A 129 -8.98 1.53 19.02
C VAL A 129 -10.24 1.06 19.76
N GLU A 130 -10.90 1.96 20.48
CA GLU A 130 -12.11 1.67 21.24
C GLU A 130 -13.38 2.06 20.46
N PRO A 131 -14.54 1.43 20.74
CA PRO A 131 -15.83 1.77 20.11
C PRO A 131 -16.21 3.25 20.24
N SER A 132 -15.89 3.84 21.39
CA SER A 132 -16.20 5.24 21.70
C SER A 132 -15.26 6.26 21.05
N ASP A 133 -14.18 5.82 20.39
CA ASP A 133 -13.21 6.71 19.79
C ASP A 133 -13.81 7.51 18.64
N ARG A 134 -14.00 8.81 18.89
CA ARG A 134 -14.46 9.73 17.85
C ARG A 134 -13.43 9.87 16.75
N PRO A 135 -13.83 9.83 15.45
CA PRO A 135 -12.94 10.17 14.35
C PRO A 135 -12.34 11.57 14.55
N LYS A 136 -11.02 11.64 14.65
CA LYS A 136 -10.33 12.91 14.87
C LYS A 136 -10.12 13.63 13.55
N PHE A 137 -10.27 14.96 13.59
CA PHE A 137 -9.93 15.80 12.45
C PHE A 137 -8.41 15.91 12.31
N PHE A 138 -7.91 15.66 11.11
CA PHE A 138 -6.49 15.80 10.78
C PHE A 138 -6.34 16.68 9.54
N PHE A 139 -5.73 17.79 9.71
CA PHE A 139 -5.40 18.70 8.61
C PHE A 139 -4.06 19.37 8.93
N PRO A 140 -3.15 19.50 7.96
CA PRO A 140 -3.25 19.09 6.55
C PRO A 140 -2.90 17.63 6.29
N HIS A 141 -2.30 16.91 7.24
CA HIS A 141 -1.80 15.54 7.06
C HIS A 141 -2.10 14.66 8.25
N MET A 142 -2.58 13.45 7.98
CA MET A 142 -2.63 12.39 8.98
C MET A 142 -1.20 11.91 9.28
N PRO A 143 -0.83 11.62 10.55
CA PRO A 143 0.43 11.03 10.90
C PRO A 143 0.69 9.75 10.11
N ARG A 144 1.93 9.60 9.62
CA ARG A 144 2.28 8.53 8.70
C ARG A 144 2.06 7.13 9.28
N ILE A 145 2.33 6.95 10.58
CA ILE A 145 2.18 5.65 11.25
C ILE A 145 0.71 5.23 11.25
N ASP A 146 -0.20 6.11 11.71
CA ASP A 146 -1.63 5.84 11.78
C ASP A 146 -2.21 5.48 10.42
N TRP A 147 -1.74 6.16 9.37
CA TRP A 147 -2.18 5.90 8.02
C TRP A 147 -1.60 4.60 7.43
N GLN A 148 -0.31 4.35 7.64
CA GLN A 148 0.34 3.14 7.12
C GLN A 148 -0.22 1.86 7.74
N ILE A 149 -0.61 1.86 9.03
CA ILE A 149 -1.23 0.70 9.68
C ILE A 149 -2.52 0.28 9.00
N TRP A 150 -3.32 1.24 8.50
CA TRP A 150 -4.51 0.89 7.72
C TRP A 150 -4.16 0.16 6.40
N PHE A 151 -3.11 0.56 5.70
CA PHE A 151 -2.64 -0.19 4.52
C PHE A 151 -2.16 -1.60 4.87
N GLU A 152 -1.51 -1.76 6.02
CA GLU A 152 -1.11 -3.09 6.51
C GLU A 152 -2.34 -3.94 6.83
N ALA A 153 -3.38 -3.35 7.42
CA ALA A 153 -4.65 -4.04 7.67
C ALA A 153 -5.30 -4.51 6.37
N LEU A 154 -5.33 -3.68 5.32
CA LEU A 154 -5.80 -4.06 3.99
C LEU A 154 -4.94 -5.15 3.35
N TYR A 155 -3.64 -5.13 3.57
CA TYR A 155 -2.73 -6.18 3.10
C TYR A 155 -3.02 -7.49 3.83
N PHE A 156 -3.11 -7.47 5.16
CA PHE A 156 -3.42 -8.62 5.98
C PHE A 156 -4.79 -9.23 5.61
N GLU A 157 -5.82 -8.39 5.42
CA GLU A 157 -7.14 -8.84 4.99
C GLU A 157 -7.10 -9.64 3.69
N ARG A 158 -6.33 -9.18 2.68
CA ARG A 158 -6.18 -9.92 1.41
C ARG A 158 -5.54 -11.30 1.57
N LEU A 159 -4.71 -11.49 2.59
CA LEU A 159 -4.06 -12.77 2.84
C LEU A 159 -5.02 -13.81 3.42
N LEU A 160 -6.18 -13.39 3.98
CA LEU A 160 -7.18 -14.31 4.53
C LEU A 160 -7.74 -15.27 3.48
N ASP A 161 -7.78 -14.85 2.21
CA ASP A 161 -8.24 -15.67 1.09
C ASP A 161 -7.24 -16.76 0.67
N ASN A 162 -5.99 -16.69 1.17
CA ASN A 162 -4.92 -17.63 0.85
C ASN A 162 -4.23 -18.13 2.13
N PRO A 163 -4.65 -19.31 2.66
CA PRO A 163 -4.10 -19.84 3.90
C PRO A 163 -2.58 -20.04 3.90
N PHE A 164 -1.98 -20.38 2.76
CA PHE A 164 -0.53 -20.52 2.63
C PHE A 164 0.17 -19.16 2.80
N ALA A 165 -0.31 -18.14 2.11
CA ALA A 165 0.26 -16.78 2.20
C ALA A 165 0.05 -16.19 3.59
N LEU A 166 -1.09 -16.44 4.22
CA LEU A 166 -1.38 -16.05 5.60
C LEU A 166 -0.41 -16.70 6.59
N SER A 167 -0.23 -18.03 6.50
CA SER A 167 0.73 -18.76 7.35
C SER A 167 2.17 -18.28 7.14
N ALA A 168 2.56 -18.00 5.89
CA ALA A 168 3.86 -17.43 5.57
C ALA A 168 4.03 -16.02 6.17
N TYR A 169 2.98 -15.19 6.16
CA TYR A 169 2.98 -13.86 6.74
C TYR A 169 3.08 -13.89 8.27
N GLN A 170 2.32 -14.75 8.94
CA GLN A 170 2.42 -14.94 10.39
C GLN A 170 3.84 -15.32 10.79
N ARG A 171 4.40 -16.33 10.13
CA ARG A 171 5.78 -16.78 10.35
C ARG A 171 6.82 -15.70 10.03
N PHE A 172 6.56 -14.91 8.99
CA PHE A 172 7.40 -13.77 8.63
C PHE A 172 7.46 -12.74 9.76
N LEU A 173 6.32 -12.33 10.30
CA LEU A 173 6.28 -11.39 11.42
C LEU A 173 6.95 -11.96 12.68
N GLU A 174 6.63 -13.21 13.05
CA GLU A 174 7.22 -13.89 14.22
C GLU A 174 8.76 -13.88 14.16
N ILE A 175 9.33 -14.36 13.06
CA ILE A 175 10.77 -14.52 12.93
C ILE A 175 11.47 -13.17 12.80
N MET A 176 10.97 -12.30 11.93
CA MET A 176 11.61 -11.01 11.67
C MET A 176 11.63 -10.10 12.89
N VAL A 177 10.57 -10.11 13.70
CA VAL A 177 10.47 -9.28 14.90
C VAL A 177 11.22 -9.91 16.07
N ALA A 178 11.02 -11.22 16.32
CA ALA A 178 11.65 -11.92 17.45
C ALA A 178 13.19 -11.99 17.33
N GLU A 179 13.71 -12.11 16.11
CA GLU A 179 15.16 -12.16 15.84
C GLU A 179 15.74 -10.80 15.40
N ASP A 180 14.90 -9.77 15.29
CA ASP A 180 15.26 -8.41 14.81
C ASP A 180 16.06 -8.42 13.51
N LEU A 181 15.67 -9.27 12.58
CA LEU A 181 16.38 -9.44 11.31
C LEU A 181 16.27 -8.19 10.41
N LYS A 182 17.41 -7.84 9.82
CA LYS A 182 17.44 -6.80 8.79
C LYS A 182 17.13 -7.40 7.41
N MET A 183 16.71 -6.55 6.49
CA MET A 183 16.33 -6.98 5.14
C MET A 183 17.41 -7.81 4.41
N GLY A 184 18.71 -7.47 4.61
CA GLY A 184 19.83 -8.18 4.01
C GLY A 184 20.20 -9.52 4.66
N GLU A 185 19.64 -9.80 5.84
CA GLU A 185 19.92 -11.01 6.63
C GLU A 185 18.87 -12.11 6.40
N VAL A 186 17.85 -11.81 5.58
CA VAL A 186 16.73 -12.70 5.34
C VAL A 186 17.12 -13.82 4.39
N SER A 187 17.11 -15.04 4.93
CA SER A 187 17.26 -16.28 4.16
C SER A 187 15.99 -17.12 4.26
N ILE A 188 15.62 -17.81 3.18
CA ILE A 188 14.46 -18.71 3.19
C ILE A 188 14.56 -19.78 4.28
N ASN A 189 15.78 -20.20 4.59
CA ASN A 189 16.03 -21.21 5.63
C ASN A 189 15.56 -20.76 7.03
N ASN A 190 15.49 -19.45 7.27
CA ASN A 190 14.98 -18.91 8.55
C ASN A 190 13.48 -19.21 8.72
N PHE A 191 12.75 -19.36 7.59
CA PHE A 191 11.30 -19.54 7.59
C PHE A 191 10.85 -20.99 7.47
N ILE A 192 11.79 -21.94 7.34
CA ILE A 192 11.51 -23.37 7.33
C ILE A 192 11.76 -23.94 8.72
N LYS A 193 10.68 -24.25 9.47
CA LYS A 193 10.78 -24.89 10.78
C LYS A 193 11.37 -26.29 10.67
N ASN A 194 11.96 -26.81 11.73
CA ASN A 194 12.55 -28.14 11.75
C ASN A 194 11.54 -29.27 11.47
N GLU A 195 10.28 -29.06 11.86
CA GLU A 195 9.16 -29.97 11.56
C GLU A 195 8.85 -29.97 10.06
N ASP A 196 8.79 -28.78 9.43
CA ASP A 196 8.57 -28.64 8.00
C ASP A 196 9.71 -29.28 7.18
N ARG A 197 10.96 -29.21 7.67
CA ARG A 197 12.13 -29.85 7.00
C ARG A 197 11.94 -31.35 6.87
N LYS A 198 11.50 -32.02 7.93
CA LYS A 198 11.24 -33.47 7.89
C LYS A 198 10.18 -33.84 6.84
N ILE A 199 9.12 -33.02 6.75
CA ILE A 199 8.06 -33.22 5.75
C ILE A 199 8.61 -32.92 4.35
N LEU A 200 9.33 -31.81 4.17
CA LEU A 200 9.92 -31.43 2.89
C LEU A 200 10.91 -32.48 2.37
N ASP A 201 11.70 -33.08 3.27
CA ASP A 201 12.66 -34.14 2.90
C ASP A 201 11.99 -35.45 2.47
N SER A 202 10.75 -35.68 2.90
CA SER A 202 9.94 -36.81 2.45
C SER A 202 9.23 -36.59 1.11
N LEU A 203 9.13 -35.35 0.63
CA LEU A 203 8.45 -35.03 -0.62
C LEU A 203 9.33 -35.29 -1.86
N PRO A 204 8.70 -35.62 -3.01
CA PRO A 204 9.38 -35.66 -4.30
C PRO A 204 10.08 -34.33 -4.60
N PHE A 205 11.22 -34.38 -5.27
CA PHE A 205 12.05 -33.17 -5.56
C PHE A 205 11.25 -32.04 -6.20
N ALA A 206 10.38 -32.34 -7.16
CA ALA A 206 9.58 -31.33 -7.86
C ALA A 206 8.58 -30.60 -6.91
N GLU A 207 7.95 -31.35 -6.00
CA GLU A 207 7.01 -30.79 -5.02
C GLU A 207 7.72 -29.94 -3.97
N ARG A 208 8.87 -30.43 -3.49
CA ARG A 208 9.75 -29.68 -2.59
C ARG A 208 10.17 -28.35 -3.21
N GLN A 209 10.64 -28.39 -4.46
CA GLN A 209 11.09 -27.18 -5.17
C GLN A 209 9.92 -26.20 -5.37
N LYS A 210 8.74 -26.68 -5.70
CA LYS A 210 7.52 -25.87 -5.83
C LYS A 210 7.17 -25.17 -4.52
N TYR A 211 7.21 -25.90 -3.39
CA TYR A 211 6.95 -25.34 -2.07
C TYR A 211 7.96 -24.24 -1.73
N ILE A 212 9.26 -24.51 -1.91
CA ILE A 212 10.34 -23.55 -1.64
C ILE A 212 10.18 -22.27 -2.48
N ASN A 213 9.86 -22.42 -3.77
CA ASN A 213 9.64 -21.29 -4.66
C ASN A 213 8.44 -20.44 -4.24
N ASN A 214 7.33 -21.08 -3.87
CA ASN A 214 6.13 -20.39 -3.38
C ASN A 214 6.41 -19.64 -2.07
N LEU A 215 7.12 -20.29 -1.15
CA LEU A 215 7.51 -19.67 0.11
C LEU A 215 8.44 -18.47 -0.13
N GLN A 216 9.44 -18.60 -0.99
CA GLN A 216 10.34 -17.53 -1.37
C GLN A 216 9.59 -16.35 -1.99
N GLN A 217 8.63 -16.61 -2.87
CA GLN A 217 7.79 -15.58 -3.48
C GLN A 217 6.94 -14.86 -2.43
N SER A 218 6.35 -15.61 -1.49
CA SER A 218 5.57 -15.03 -0.38
C SER A 218 6.43 -14.16 0.52
N ILE A 219 7.59 -14.64 0.96
CA ILE A 219 8.53 -13.88 1.80
C ILE A 219 9.00 -12.61 1.09
N ASN A 220 9.36 -12.68 -0.18
CA ASN A 220 9.74 -11.49 -0.95
C ASN A 220 8.60 -10.48 -1.05
N SER A 221 7.36 -10.94 -1.19
CA SER A 221 6.17 -10.08 -1.18
C SER A 221 5.99 -9.41 0.19
N HIS A 222 6.14 -10.16 1.28
CA HIS A 222 6.03 -9.62 2.64
C HIS A 222 7.16 -8.62 2.95
N LEU A 223 8.40 -8.92 2.53
CA LEU A 223 9.51 -7.96 2.65
C LEU A 223 9.21 -6.65 1.94
N LYS A 224 8.66 -6.72 0.74
CA LYS A 224 8.32 -5.52 -0.03
C LYS A 224 7.20 -4.69 0.60
N ASN A 225 6.18 -5.35 1.13
CA ASN A 225 4.96 -4.67 1.58
C ASN A 225 4.97 -4.34 3.07
N SER A 226 5.52 -5.23 3.92
CA SER A 226 5.34 -5.21 5.38
C SER A 226 6.65 -5.05 6.17
N TYR A 227 7.80 -4.86 5.51
CA TYR A 227 9.07 -4.67 6.24
C TYR A 227 9.06 -3.44 7.17
N TRP A 228 8.39 -2.37 6.77
CA TRP A 228 8.20 -1.19 7.61
C TRP A 228 7.42 -1.53 8.89
N PHE A 229 6.43 -2.43 8.80
CA PHE A 229 5.63 -2.88 9.94
C PHE A 229 6.45 -3.75 10.90
N VAL A 230 7.27 -4.65 10.36
CA VAL A 230 8.29 -5.37 11.16
C VAL A 230 9.16 -4.39 11.94
N ARG A 231 9.67 -3.34 11.28
CA ARG A 231 10.52 -2.32 11.96
C ARG A 231 9.76 -1.55 13.04
N LEU A 232 8.47 -1.25 12.80
CA LEU A 232 7.61 -0.65 13.81
C LEU A 232 7.47 -1.56 15.02
N LEU A 233 7.15 -2.84 14.81
CA LEU A 233 6.98 -3.82 15.89
C LEU A 233 8.28 -4.07 16.66
N SER A 234 9.43 -4.18 15.98
CA SER A 234 10.73 -4.32 16.63
C SER A 234 11.09 -3.11 17.50
N LYS A 235 10.87 -1.89 17.01
CA LYS A 235 11.09 -0.67 17.78
C LYS A 235 10.12 -0.54 18.96
N LEU A 236 8.86 -0.92 18.76
CA LEU A 236 7.84 -0.96 19.81
C LEU A 236 8.25 -1.94 20.91
N GLY A 237 8.66 -3.15 20.53
CA GLY A 237 9.10 -4.17 21.49
C GLY A 237 10.28 -3.74 22.37
N ARG A 238 11.11 -2.82 21.87
CA ARG A 238 12.25 -2.23 22.62
C ARG A 238 11.90 -0.94 23.34
N LEU A 239 10.67 -0.46 23.22
CA LEU A 239 10.24 0.84 23.72
C LEU A 239 11.13 1.98 23.22
N ASP A 240 11.49 1.94 21.92
CA ASP A 240 12.35 2.95 21.30
C ASP A 240 11.67 4.34 21.37
N GLN A 241 12.40 5.35 21.86
CA GLN A 241 11.87 6.70 22.06
C GLN A 241 11.33 7.34 20.77
N GLU A 242 11.91 7.00 19.61
CA GLU A 242 11.42 7.51 18.32
C GLU A 242 9.98 7.08 18.02
N ILE A 243 9.54 5.94 18.56
CA ILE A 243 8.18 5.42 18.33
C ILE A 243 7.26 5.75 19.51
N THR A 244 7.75 5.60 20.74
CA THR A 244 6.92 5.77 21.94
C THR A 244 6.37 7.19 22.09
N GLN A 245 7.08 8.20 21.56
CA GLN A 245 6.59 9.58 21.55
C GLN A 245 5.33 9.81 20.69
N TYR A 246 5.06 8.92 19.71
CA TYR A 246 3.89 9.00 18.82
C TYR A 246 2.74 8.09 19.25
N LEU A 247 2.96 7.26 20.27
CA LEU A 247 1.99 6.29 20.77
C LEU A 247 1.64 6.58 22.22
N GLN A 248 0.42 6.25 22.62
CA GLN A 248 0.02 6.31 24.01
C GLN A 248 0.26 4.94 24.64
N LEU A 249 1.28 4.84 25.47
CA LEU A 249 1.73 3.61 26.14
C LEU A 249 1.43 3.71 27.63
N ASP A 250 0.15 3.79 27.97
CA ASP A 250 -0.25 3.95 29.36
C ASP A 250 0.16 2.74 30.22
N ASN A 251 1.03 2.99 31.20
CA ASN A 251 1.53 1.97 32.13
C ASN A 251 2.29 0.79 31.49
N ILE A 252 2.90 0.97 30.31
CA ILE A 252 3.74 -0.03 29.67
C ILE A 252 5.21 0.36 29.91
N SER A 253 5.86 -0.33 30.83
CA SER A 253 7.29 -0.12 31.17
C SER A 253 8.23 -1.14 30.52
N ASP A 254 7.69 -2.29 30.14
CA ASP A 254 8.40 -3.36 29.45
C ASP A 254 7.43 -4.14 28.56
N ILE A 255 7.95 -4.76 27.51
CA ILE A 255 7.16 -5.61 26.61
C ILE A 255 7.86 -6.96 26.49
N LYS A 256 7.14 -8.05 26.80
CA LYS A 256 7.57 -9.43 26.62
C LYS A 256 7.09 -10.03 25.31
N SER A 257 5.83 -9.75 24.97
CA SER A 257 5.21 -10.28 23.78
C SER A 257 4.29 -9.23 23.15
N LEU A 258 4.12 -9.30 21.86
CA LEU A 258 3.15 -8.49 21.10
C LEU A 258 2.06 -9.41 20.55
N ARG A 259 0.81 -8.99 20.63
CA ARG A 259 -0.33 -9.64 20.01
C ARG A 259 -0.92 -8.75 18.93
N ILE A 260 -1.06 -9.28 17.74
CA ILE A 260 -1.56 -8.58 16.57
C ILE A 260 -2.84 -9.27 16.12
N SER A 261 -3.93 -8.53 16.10
CA SER A 261 -5.25 -9.03 15.70
C SER A 261 -5.83 -8.16 14.59
N LEU A 262 -6.61 -8.73 13.69
CA LEU A 262 -7.30 -8.01 12.63
C LEU A 262 -8.78 -8.00 12.93
N TYR A 263 -9.34 -6.82 13.10
CA TYR A 263 -10.78 -6.59 13.33
C TYR A 263 -11.41 -5.87 12.15
N GLN A 264 -12.72 -6.01 12.04
CA GLN A 264 -13.53 -5.24 11.11
C GLN A 264 -14.27 -4.17 11.88
N TYR A 265 -14.05 -2.92 11.50
CA TYR A 265 -14.75 -1.76 12.06
C TYR A 265 -15.81 -1.29 11.07
N THR A 266 -16.99 -0.96 11.60
CA THR A 266 -18.08 -0.29 10.87
C THR A 266 -18.54 0.91 11.67
N PHE A 267 -19.06 1.94 11.00
CA PHE A 267 -19.70 3.05 11.71
C PHE A 267 -20.96 2.56 12.40
N ASN A 268 -21.11 2.93 13.66
CA ASN A 268 -22.33 2.69 14.40
C ASN A 268 -23.47 3.56 13.86
N ASN A 269 -24.57 2.93 13.46
CA ASN A 269 -25.73 3.61 12.91
C ASN A 269 -26.68 4.15 14.02
N GLY A 270 -26.24 4.16 15.30
CA GLY A 270 -27.01 4.69 16.42
C GLY A 270 -28.05 3.74 16.97
N SER A 271 -28.00 2.44 16.64
CA SER A 271 -29.01 1.46 17.09
C SER A 271 -28.72 0.86 18.46
N ASP A 272 -27.45 0.74 18.88
CA ASP A 272 -27.07 -0.08 20.02
C ASP A 272 -26.41 0.67 21.19
N SER A 273 -25.77 1.81 20.94
CA SER A 273 -25.28 2.70 22.00
C SER A 273 -25.19 4.15 21.50
N GLU A 274 -25.69 5.11 22.26
CA GLU A 274 -25.69 6.54 21.90
C GLU A 274 -24.26 7.15 21.87
N ASN A 275 -23.26 6.49 22.48
CA ASN A 275 -21.91 7.05 22.65
C ASN A 275 -20.83 6.40 21.77
N ASP A 276 -21.14 5.29 21.11
CA ASP A 276 -20.15 4.57 20.31
C ASP A 276 -20.18 5.04 18.86
N TRP A 277 -18.99 5.34 18.34
CA TRP A 277 -18.77 5.73 16.95
C TRP A 277 -18.56 4.50 16.06
N TRP A 278 -18.08 3.41 16.64
CA TRP A 278 -17.65 2.22 15.91
C TRP A 278 -18.32 0.98 16.49
N GLU A 279 -18.72 0.12 15.60
CA GLU A 279 -19.03 -1.27 15.87
C GLU A 279 -17.81 -2.12 15.49
N ILE A 280 -17.28 -2.88 16.46
CA ILE A 280 -16.11 -3.73 16.28
C ILE A 280 -16.59 -5.17 16.17
N ASN A 281 -16.50 -5.73 14.98
CA ASN A 281 -16.84 -7.12 14.75
C ASN A 281 -15.72 -8.05 15.24
N SER A 282 -16.04 -9.32 15.48
CA SER A 282 -15.09 -10.34 15.91
C SER A 282 -13.84 -10.39 15.01
N ALA A 283 -12.71 -10.78 15.59
CA ALA A 283 -11.45 -10.90 14.86
C ALA A 283 -11.61 -11.79 13.63
N LYS A 284 -11.14 -11.32 12.48
CA LYS A 284 -11.22 -12.03 11.19
C LYS A 284 -10.24 -13.18 11.06
N SER A 285 -9.23 -13.24 11.92
CA SER A 285 -8.20 -14.28 11.93
C SER A 285 -7.75 -14.58 13.35
N PRO A 286 -7.11 -15.72 13.59
CA PRO A 286 -6.37 -15.96 14.83
C PRO A 286 -5.33 -14.84 15.03
N SER A 287 -5.17 -14.41 16.28
CA SER A 287 -4.16 -13.41 16.63
C SER A 287 -2.75 -13.97 16.43
N ILE A 288 -1.85 -13.14 15.93
CA ILE A 288 -0.42 -13.44 15.82
C ILE A 288 0.23 -13.01 17.13
N ILE A 289 0.88 -13.94 17.83
CA ILE A 289 1.60 -13.66 19.06
C ILE A 289 3.11 -13.77 18.76
N ILE A 290 3.84 -12.72 19.09
CA ILE A 290 5.28 -12.62 18.88
C ILE A 290 5.96 -12.46 20.22
N ASP A 291 6.72 -13.47 20.63
CA ASP A 291 7.53 -13.43 21.82
C ASP A 291 8.87 -12.75 21.52
N LEU A 292 9.15 -11.68 22.25
CA LEU A 292 10.36 -10.90 22.06
C LEU A 292 11.51 -11.55 22.85
N LYS A 293 12.56 -11.92 22.13
CA LYS A 293 13.81 -12.36 22.77
C LYS A 293 14.48 -11.13 23.39
N LYS A 294 14.66 -11.14 24.71
CA LYS A 294 15.47 -10.14 25.43
C LYS A 294 16.94 -10.43 25.29
#